data_d6ec075799861caf67623210af6d10f0
#
_entry.id   d6ec075799861caf67623210af6d10f0
#
_cell.length_a   1.000
_cell.length_b   1.000
_cell.length_c   1.000
_cell.angle_alpha   90.00
_cell.angle_beta   90.00
_cell.angle_gamma   90.00
#
_symmetry.space_group_name_H-M   'P 1'
#
loop_
_entity.id
_entity.type
_entity.pdbx_description
1 polymer ?
#
loop_
_entity_poly.entity_id
_entity_poly.type
_entity_poly.pdbx_seq_one_letter_code
_entity_poly.pdbx_strand_id
1 'polypeptide(L)'
;MREWIPSDAIPVDLMTVGRFQLDQRLSWRDPDIDCTLVLSQPAVDPELWAEFSLGAERSYRKHGVACALDLDALRSGADTVMFFAMIDDARRMVGGLRAKGPLRSADDSHAVVEWAGQPGQQAVRDMITDRIPFGVLEMKAGWVIDDSDRNRSLINALARSGCNITALLDCQFMMATAATHVLNQWRTAGGVVAAIPAAPYPDDRYQTKMIWWNRRDFVNHAEPRQAGKIRMETQRLTQDFYSRRDTDFAARSVG
;
A
#
# COMPACT_ATOMS: atom_id res chain seq x y z
N MET A 1 7.75 11.27 -21.93
CA MET A 1 7.39 10.89 -20.55
C MET A 1 5.86 10.60 -20.35
N ARG A 2 5.05 10.64 -21.41
CA ARG A 2 3.61 10.26 -21.37
C ARG A 2 3.32 8.78 -21.64
N GLU A 3 4.34 7.96 -21.87
CA GLU A 3 4.20 6.56 -22.33
C GLU A 3 3.71 5.55 -21.26
N TRP A 4 3.45 6.02 -20.04
CA TRP A 4 3.14 5.13 -18.90
C TRP A 4 1.68 5.11 -18.45
N ILE A 5 0.81 5.95 -19.04
CA ILE A 5 -0.63 5.86 -18.82
C ILE A 5 -1.17 5.03 -19.99
N PRO A 6 -1.72 3.84 -19.75
CA PRO A 6 -2.34 3.06 -20.81
C PRO A 6 -3.42 3.87 -21.50
N SER A 7 -3.53 3.74 -22.85
CA SER A 7 -4.54 4.44 -23.65
C SER A 7 -5.98 4.06 -23.30
N ASP A 8 -6.16 2.96 -22.56
CA ASP A 8 -7.42 2.40 -22.08
C ASP A 8 -7.73 2.71 -20.61
N ALA A 9 -6.94 3.59 -19.96
CA ALA A 9 -7.17 3.99 -18.59
C ALA A 9 -8.54 4.68 -18.45
N ILE A 10 -9.37 4.19 -17.52
CA ILE A 10 -10.70 4.73 -17.25
C ILE A 10 -10.62 5.54 -15.96
N PRO A 11 -11.06 6.83 -15.99
CA PRO A 11 -11.13 7.62 -14.77
C PRO A 11 -12.03 6.97 -13.72
N VAL A 12 -11.63 7.07 -12.44
CA VAL A 12 -12.40 6.55 -11.31
C VAL A 12 -13.13 7.69 -10.59
N ASP A 13 -14.27 7.37 -9.98
CA ASP A 13 -14.95 8.32 -9.12
C ASP A 13 -14.27 8.34 -7.74
N LEU A 14 -13.37 9.29 -7.55
CA LEU A 14 -12.63 9.47 -6.29
C LEU A 14 -13.54 9.72 -5.08
N MET A 15 -14.76 10.23 -5.30
CA MET A 15 -15.74 10.42 -4.21
C MET A 15 -16.29 9.09 -3.73
N THR A 16 -16.52 8.15 -4.63
CA THR A 16 -16.95 6.78 -4.29
C THR A 16 -15.82 6.03 -3.57
N VAL A 17 -14.58 6.12 -4.04
CA VAL A 17 -13.43 5.52 -3.37
C VAL A 17 -13.22 6.10 -1.97
N GLY A 18 -13.35 7.42 -1.81
CA GLY A 18 -13.23 8.09 -0.51
C GLY A 18 -14.34 7.75 0.49
N ARG A 19 -15.44 7.13 0.02
CA ARG A 19 -16.55 6.63 0.85
C ARG A 19 -16.49 5.11 1.08
N PHE A 20 -15.46 4.45 0.56
CA PHE A 20 -15.29 3.01 0.76
C PHE A 20 -15.17 2.71 2.25
N GLN A 21 -16.02 1.83 2.74
CA GLN A 21 -16.00 1.38 4.13
C GLN A 21 -16.16 -0.13 4.19
N LEU A 22 -15.34 -0.76 5.02
CA LEU A 22 -15.49 -2.14 5.40
C LEU A 22 -16.44 -2.24 6.59
N ASP A 23 -17.33 -3.22 6.59
CA ASP A 23 -18.15 -3.55 7.76
C ASP A 23 -17.32 -4.32 8.81
N GLN A 24 -16.33 -5.06 8.37
CA GLN A 24 -15.38 -5.80 9.20
C GLN A 24 -14.07 -6.02 8.44
N ARG A 25 -13.01 -6.38 9.17
CA ARG A 25 -11.72 -6.74 8.56
C ARG A 25 -11.84 -7.94 7.62
N LEU A 26 -11.04 -7.94 6.56
CA LEU A 26 -10.82 -9.07 5.66
C LEU A 26 -9.56 -9.81 6.10
N SER A 27 -9.58 -11.14 6.11
CA SER A 27 -8.40 -11.91 6.51
C SER A 27 -8.29 -13.22 5.74
N TRP A 28 -7.04 -13.64 5.51
CA TRP A 28 -6.72 -14.92 4.87
C TRP A 28 -5.38 -15.44 5.35
N ARG A 29 -5.19 -16.76 5.24
CA ARG A 29 -3.92 -17.40 5.59
C ARG A 29 -2.96 -17.38 4.41
N ASP A 30 -1.69 -17.02 4.65
CA ASP A 30 -0.59 -17.25 3.73
C ASP A 30 0.34 -18.32 4.32
N PRO A 31 0.32 -19.55 3.76
CA PRO A 31 1.11 -20.66 4.28
C PRO A 31 2.62 -20.50 4.04
N ASP A 32 3.04 -19.65 3.09
CA ASP A 32 4.47 -19.46 2.79
C ASP A 32 5.22 -18.66 3.88
N ILE A 33 4.48 -17.95 4.71
CA ILE A 33 5.03 -17.12 5.79
C ILE A 33 4.45 -17.46 7.17
N ASP A 34 3.58 -18.46 7.21
CA ASP A 34 2.85 -18.88 8.43
C ASP A 34 2.17 -17.72 9.16
N CYS A 35 1.52 -16.83 8.38
CA CYS A 35 0.81 -15.68 8.89
C CYS A 35 -0.64 -15.65 8.43
N THR A 36 -1.50 -15.09 9.28
CA THR A 36 -2.79 -14.53 8.87
C THR A 36 -2.54 -13.12 8.36
N LEU A 37 -2.92 -12.87 7.11
CA LEU A 37 -2.91 -11.57 6.48
C LEU A 37 -4.24 -10.87 6.73
N VAL A 38 -4.21 -9.60 7.08
CA VAL A 38 -5.39 -8.81 7.41
C VAL A 38 -5.38 -7.51 6.61
N LEU A 39 -6.53 -7.18 6.00
CA LEU A 39 -6.83 -5.85 5.50
C LEU A 39 -7.97 -5.26 6.33
N SER A 40 -7.76 -4.05 6.84
CA SER A 40 -8.75 -3.36 7.66
C SER A 40 -8.61 -1.83 7.52
N GLN A 41 -9.50 -1.12 8.19
CA GLN A 41 -9.49 0.34 8.28
C GLN A 41 -9.31 0.76 9.76
N PRO A 42 -8.68 1.91 10.05
CA PRO A 42 -8.47 2.36 11.43
C PRO A 42 -9.78 2.42 12.25
N ALA A 43 -10.88 2.83 11.62
CA ALA A 43 -12.18 2.92 12.28
C ALA A 43 -12.87 1.55 12.50
N VAL A 44 -12.53 0.54 11.67
CA VAL A 44 -13.10 -0.81 11.73
C VAL A 44 -12.39 -1.68 12.77
N ASP A 45 -11.09 -1.49 12.91
CA ASP A 45 -10.24 -2.28 13.82
C ASP A 45 -9.24 -1.37 14.54
N PRO A 46 -9.71 -0.52 15.46
CA PRO A 46 -8.86 0.48 16.12
C PRO A 46 -7.78 -0.15 17.00
N GLU A 47 -8.01 -1.32 17.58
CA GLU A 47 -7.01 -2.03 18.39
C GLU A 47 -5.86 -2.55 17.52
N LEU A 48 -6.19 -3.18 16.40
CA LEU A 48 -5.18 -3.67 15.44
C LEU A 48 -4.43 -2.49 14.79
N TRP A 49 -5.12 -1.38 14.52
CA TRP A 49 -4.49 -0.14 14.05
C TRP A 49 -3.49 0.41 15.05
N ALA A 50 -3.83 0.44 16.33
CA ALA A 50 -2.92 0.90 17.37
C ALA A 50 -1.67 -0.01 17.47
N GLU A 51 -1.85 -1.34 17.37
CA GLU A 51 -0.74 -2.28 17.34
C GLU A 51 0.17 -2.06 16.13
N PHE A 52 -0.43 -1.88 14.93
CA PHE A 52 0.31 -1.55 13.70
C PHE A 52 1.13 -0.26 13.87
N SER A 53 0.53 0.79 14.40
CA SER A 53 1.16 2.10 14.56
C SER A 53 2.36 2.03 15.52
N LEU A 54 2.21 1.31 16.64
CA LEU A 54 3.31 1.07 17.59
C LEU A 54 4.42 0.23 16.97
N GLY A 55 4.08 -0.75 16.13
CA GLY A 55 5.05 -1.56 15.40
C GLY A 55 5.87 -0.73 14.42
N ALA A 56 5.20 0.13 13.65
CA ALA A 56 5.85 1.06 12.73
C ALA A 56 6.79 2.02 13.48
N GLU A 57 6.31 2.66 14.55
CA GLU A 57 7.11 3.59 15.36
C GLU A 57 8.37 2.91 15.92
N ARG A 58 8.24 1.71 16.49
CA ARG A 58 9.38 0.92 17.02
C ARG A 58 10.38 0.56 15.92
N SER A 59 9.90 0.10 14.77
CA SER A 59 10.76 -0.30 13.65
C SER A 59 11.53 0.90 13.09
N TYR A 60 10.88 2.01 12.82
CA TYR A 60 11.51 3.22 12.27
C TYR A 60 12.50 3.84 13.25
N ARG A 61 12.18 3.84 14.56
CA ARG A 61 13.11 4.29 15.60
C ARG A 61 14.34 3.40 15.66
N LYS A 62 14.17 2.08 15.61
CA LYS A 62 15.30 1.11 15.62
C LYS A 62 16.26 1.34 14.46
N HIS A 63 15.75 1.66 13.28
CA HIS A 63 16.57 1.94 12.09
C HIS A 63 17.07 3.39 12.01
N GLY A 64 16.77 4.23 13.00
CA GLY A 64 17.22 5.62 13.05
C GLY A 64 16.58 6.52 11.98
N VAL A 65 15.36 6.18 11.54
CA VAL A 65 14.61 6.89 10.49
C VAL A 65 13.22 7.35 10.99
N ALA A 66 13.06 7.54 12.30
CA ALA A 66 11.79 7.97 12.88
C ALA A 66 11.25 9.28 12.29
N CYS A 67 12.12 10.18 11.81
CA CYS A 67 11.75 11.42 11.13
C CYS A 67 11.03 11.20 9.78
N ALA A 68 11.08 10.01 9.21
CA ALA A 68 10.32 9.65 8.00
C ALA A 68 8.85 9.27 8.29
N LEU A 69 8.46 9.15 9.57
CA LEU A 69 7.08 8.92 9.96
C LEU A 69 6.38 10.24 10.29
N ASP A 70 5.23 10.46 9.68
CA ASP A 70 4.23 11.40 10.17
C ASP A 70 3.47 10.74 11.33
N LEU A 71 3.89 11.01 12.56
CA LEU A 71 3.34 10.36 13.76
C LEU A 71 1.90 10.78 14.02
N ASP A 72 1.51 12.01 13.69
CA ASP A 72 0.15 12.50 13.92
C ASP A 72 -0.82 11.86 12.94
N ALA A 73 -0.46 11.79 11.65
CA ALA A 73 -1.22 11.05 10.65
C ALA A 73 -1.29 9.55 10.98
N LEU A 74 -0.18 8.96 11.46
CA LEU A 74 -0.13 7.56 11.84
C LEU A 74 -1.04 7.26 13.05
N ARG A 75 -1.06 8.10 14.07
CA ARG A 75 -1.89 7.92 15.27
C ARG A 75 -3.37 8.15 14.99
N SER A 76 -3.70 9.19 14.23
CA SER A 76 -5.09 9.51 13.89
C SER A 76 -5.69 8.55 12.87
N GLY A 77 -4.90 8.02 11.96
CA GLY A 77 -5.35 7.21 10.82
C GLY A 77 -6.23 7.99 9.81
N ALA A 78 -6.36 9.31 9.96
CA ALA A 78 -7.34 10.11 9.23
C ALA A 78 -7.15 10.12 7.71
N ASP A 79 -5.91 9.96 7.21
CA ASP A 79 -5.57 9.87 5.79
C ASP A 79 -5.37 8.42 5.31
N THR A 80 -5.65 7.43 6.18
CA THR A 80 -5.48 6.00 5.88
C THR A 80 -6.78 5.40 5.40
N VAL A 81 -6.84 5.06 4.12
CA VAL A 81 -8.03 4.41 3.54
C VAL A 81 -8.06 2.92 3.87
N MET A 82 -6.91 2.30 4.08
CA MET A 82 -6.77 0.90 4.45
C MET A 82 -5.39 0.63 5.05
N PHE A 83 -5.29 -0.36 5.94
CA PHE A 83 -4.01 -0.88 6.37
C PHE A 83 -3.95 -2.39 6.24
N PHE A 84 -2.74 -2.88 6.06
CA PHE A 84 -2.42 -4.30 5.95
C PHE A 84 -1.57 -4.71 7.16
N ALA A 85 -1.89 -5.85 7.75
CA ALA A 85 -1.16 -6.43 8.86
C ALA A 85 -0.88 -7.92 8.63
N MET A 86 0.25 -8.39 9.13
CA MET A 86 0.65 -9.79 9.16
C MET A 86 0.72 -10.26 10.61
N ILE A 87 -0.04 -11.30 10.95
CA ILE A 87 -0.15 -11.83 12.30
C ILE A 87 0.31 -13.27 12.29
N ASP A 88 1.30 -13.62 13.10
CA ASP A 88 1.83 -14.98 13.22
C ASP A 88 0.92 -15.89 14.06
N ASP A 89 1.27 -17.17 14.17
CA ASP A 89 0.52 -18.16 14.94
C ASP A 89 0.53 -17.88 16.45
N ALA A 90 1.50 -17.14 16.94
CA ALA A 90 1.54 -16.65 18.32
C ALA A 90 0.69 -15.37 18.53
N ARG A 91 -0.12 -14.98 17.54
CA ARG A 91 -0.94 -13.77 17.51
C ARG A 91 -0.15 -12.47 17.65
N ARG A 92 1.10 -12.45 17.25
CA ARG A 92 1.94 -11.24 17.24
C ARG A 92 1.91 -10.62 15.85
N MET A 93 1.79 -9.31 15.77
CA MET A 93 1.97 -8.60 14.53
C MET A 93 3.46 -8.60 14.14
N VAL A 94 3.76 -9.16 12.97
CA VAL A 94 5.11 -9.33 12.45
C VAL A 94 5.43 -8.37 11.31
N GLY A 95 4.49 -7.54 10.91
CA GLY A 95 4.68 -6.50 9.90
C GLY A 95 3.37 -5.95 9.40
N GLY A 96 3.46 -4.87 8.63
CA GLY A 96 2.32 -4.24 8.01
C GLY A 96 2.70 -2.99 7.23
N LEU A 97 1.72 -2.39 6.57
CA LEU A 97 1.80 -1.09 5.91
C LEU A 97 0.44 -0.42 5.92
N ARG A 98 0.40 0.88 5.65
CA ARG A 98 -0.86 1.59 5.39
C ARG A 98 -0.93 2.13 3.98
N ALA A 99 -2.14 2.25 3.44
CA ALA A 99 -2.44 2.94 2.20
C ALA A 99 -3.11 4.28 2.52
N LYS A 100 -2.47 5.35 2.10
CA LYS A 100 -2.96 6.72 2.17
C LYS A 100 -3.70 7.05 0.88
N GLY A 101 -4.79 7.81 0.97
CA GLY A 101 -5.50 8.28 -0.21
C GLY A 101 -7.00 8.00 -0.20
N PRO A 102 -7.68 8.01 -1.36
CA PRO A 102 -7.11 8.33 -2.66
C PRO A 102 -6.58 9.77 -2.70
N LEU A 103 -5.44 9.97 -3.37
CA LEU A 103 -4.84 11.29 -3.51
C LEU A 103 -5.73 12.17 -4.41
N ARG A 104 -5.96 13.41 -4.02
CA ARG A 104 -6.74 14.40 -4.78
C ARG A 104 -5.87 15.41 -5.51
N SER A 105 -4.66 15.59 -5.00
CA SER A 105 -3.61 16.44 -5.59
C SER A 105 -2.24 15.81 -5.37
N ALA A 106 -1.22 16.26 -6.09
CA ALA A 106 0.14 15.84 -5.83
C ALA A 106 0.62 16.25 -4.42
N ASP A 107 0.08 17.35 -3.88
CA ASP A 107 0.42 17.86 -2.55
C ASP A 107 -0.06 16.97 -1.41
N ASP A 108 -1.02 16.08 -1.66
CA ASP A 108 -1.45 15.08 -0.68
C ASP A 108 -0.40 13.98 -0.49
N SER A 109 0.52 13.80 -1.46
CA SER A 109 1.54 12.76 -1.38
C SER A 109 2.75 13.22 -0.54
N HIS A 110 3.21 12.33 0.34
CA HIS A 110 4.44 12.55 1.09
C HIS A 110 5.70 12.57 0.19
N ALA A 111 5.63 11.93 -0.98
CA ALA A 111 6.73 11.95 -1.94
C ALA A 111 7.11 13.38 -2.37
N VAL A 112 6.16 14.32 -2.41
CA VAL A 112 6.43 15.72 -2.71
C VAL A 112 7.31 16.37 -1.63
N VAL A 113 7.12 15.99 -0.38
CA VAL A 113 7.97 16.43 0.75
C VAL A 113 9.36 15.81 0.65
N GLU A 114 9.45 14.52 0.30
CA GLU A 114 10.72 13.79 0.17
C GLU A 114 11.61 14.35 -0.94
N TRP A 115 11.02 14.89 -2.02
CA TRP A 115 11.73 15.55 -3.12
C TRP A 115 11.80 17.08 -3.01
N ALA A 116 11.41 17.67 -1.87
CA ALA A 116 11.45 19.12 -1.71
C ALA A 116 12.87 19.67 -1.91
N GLY A 117 13.02 20.59 -2.89
CA GLY A 117 14.32 21.18 -3.24
C GLY A 117 15.28 20.25 -3.97
N GLN A 118 14.86 19.02 -4.33
CA GLN A 118 15.71 18.04 -5.01
C GLN A 118 15.49 18.04 -6.54
N PRO A 119 16.51 17.65 -7.33
CA PRO A 119 16.32 17.36 -8.75
C PRO A 119 15.23 16.29 -8.93
N GLY A 120 14.24 16.58 -9.77
CA GLY A 120 13.12 15.67 -10.01
C GLY A 120 11.84 15.99 -9.23
N GLN A 121 11.83 16.99 -8.34
CA GLN A 121 10.63 17.41 -7.61
C GLN A 121 9.44 17.66 -8.54
N GLN A 122 9.66 18.39 -9.64
CA GLN A 122 8.58 18.64 -10.61
C GLN A 122 8.14 17.38 -11.31
N ALA A 123 9.06 16.48 -11.67
CA ALA A 123 8.73 15.20 -12.29
C ALA A 123 7.92 14.29 -11.35
N VAL A 124 8.18 14.33 -10.03
CA VAL A 124 7.36 13.64 -9.02
C VAL A 124 5.93 14.19 -9.04
N ARG A 125 5.77 15.51 -8.99
CA ARG A 125 4.46 16.17 -9.04
C ARG A 125 3.69 15.85 -10.30
N ASP A 126 4.32 15.98 -11.46
CA ASP A 126 3.70 15.70 -12.74
C ASP A 126 3.24 14.24 -12.83
N MET A 127 4.12 13.31 -12.41
CA MET A 127 3.82 11.87 -12.46
C MET A 127 2.64 11.48 -11.57
N ILE A 128 2.49 12.10 -10.39
CA ILE A 128 1.34 11.90 -9.52
C ILE A 128 0.09 12.52 -10.16
N THR A 129 0.17 13.78 -10.56
CA THR A 129 -0.95 14.55 -11.14
C THR A 129 -1.55 13.84 -12.34
N ASP A 130 -0.72 13.33 -13.24
CA ASP A 130 -1.16 12.60 -14.45
C ASP A 130 -1.96 11.32 -14.13
N ARG A 131 -1.75 10.74 -12.93
CA ARG A 131 -2.39 9.48 -12.50
C ARG A 131 -3.59 9.65 -11.58
N ILE A 132 -3.75 10.81 -10.95
CA ILE A 132 -4.87 11.09 -10.03
C ILE A 132 -6.24 10.75 -10.65
N PRO A 133 -6.55 11.09 -11.90
CA PRO A 133 -7.87 10.76 -12.49
C PRO A 133 -8.21 9.27 -12.51
N PHE A 134 -7.21 8.40 -12.38
CA PHE A 134 -7.36 6.94 -12.41
C PHE A 134 -7.30 6.30 -11.01
N GLY A 135 -7.27 7.11 -9.96
CA GLY A 135 -7.12 6.68 -8.57
C GLY A 135 -5.68 6.31 -8.20
N VAL A 136 -5.12 7.11 -7.31
CA VAL A 136 -3.76 6.92 -6.76
C VAL A 136 -3.84 6.71 -5.26
N LEU A 137 -3.19 5.65 -4.80
CA LEU A 137 -2.95 5.37 -3.39
C LEU A 137 -1.43 5.41 -3.12
N GLU A 138 -1.04 5.80 -1.92
CA GLU A 138 0.36 5.85 -1.49
C GLU A 138 0.60 4.89 -0.31
N MET A 139 1.49 3.90 -0.50
CA MET A 139 1.95 3.04 0.60
C MET A 139 2.90 3.79 1.51
N LYS A 140 2.63 3.74 2.81
CA LYS A 140 3.44 4.39 3.85
C LYS A 140 3.60 3.50 5.07
N ALA A 141 4.57 3.86 5.89
CA ALA A 141 4.84 3.23 7.19
C ALA A 141 4.95 1.69 7.10
N GLY A 142 5.56 1.18 6.01
CA GLY A 142 5.83 -0.25 5.85
C GLY A 142 6.92 -0.73 6.80
N TRP A 143 6.67 -1.84 7.49
CA TRP A 143 7.65 -2.45 8.39
C TRP A 143 7.44 -3.96 8.50
N VAL A 144 8.51 -4.66 8.84
CA VAL A 144 8.50 -6.07 9.26
C VAL A 144 9.40 -6.23 10.48
N ILE A 145 9.19 -7.29 11.25
CA ILE A 145 10.12 -7.66 12.33
C ILE A 145 11.47 -8.04 11.74
N ASP A 146 12.54 -7.88 12.54
CA ASP A 146 13.86 -8.41 12.17
C ASP A 146 13.91 -9.91 12.46
N ASP A 147 13.63 -10.68 11.42
CA ASP A 147 13.72 -12.13 11.41
C ASP A 147 14.46 -12.54 10.13
N SER A 148 15.73 -12.89 10.27
CA SER A 148 16.63 -13.16 9.13
C SER A 148 16.08 -14.23 8.19
N ASP A 149 15.37 -15.22 8.72
CA ASP A 149 14.90 -16.39 7.97
C ASP A 149 13.61 -16.08 7.21
N ARG A 150 12.76 -15.19 7.73
CA ARG A 150 11.43 -14.85 7.20
C ARG A 150 11.37 -13.51 6.50
N ASN A 151 12.38 -12.64 6.70
CA ASN A 151 12.34 -11.23 6.30
C ASN A 151 11.99 -11.04 4.82
N ARG A 152 12.65 -11.79 3.93
CA ARG A 152 12.36 -11.72 2.49
C ARG A 152 10.91 -12.07 2.15
N SER A 153 10.39 -13.12 2.76
CA SER A 153 9.02 -13.59 2.50
C SER A 153 7.97 -12.63 3.07
N LEU A 154 8.23 -12.02 4.25
CA LEU A 154 7.39 -10.99 4.83
C LEU A 154 7.36 -9.71 3.96
N ILE A 155 8.52 -9.25 3.46
CA ILE A 155 8.58 -8.09 2.57
C ILE A 155 7.86 -8.39 1.25
N ASN A 156 7.96 -9.61 0.70
CA ASN A 156 7.21 -10.00 -0.49
C ASN A 156 5.69 -9.98 -0.25
N ALA A 157 5.23 -10.33 0.95
CA ALA A 157 3.82 -10.20 1.32
C ALA A 157 3.38 -8.73 1.39
N LEU A 158 4.20 -7.86 1.99
CA LEU A 158 3.96 -6.41 1.97
C LEU A 158 3.86 -5.87 0.53
N ALA A 159 4.82 -6.23 -0.32
CA ALA A 159 4.90 -5.69 -1.68
C ALA A 159 3.63 -6.00 -2.50
N ARG A 160 3.02 -7.18 -2.33
CA ARG A 160 1.81 -7.55 -3.07
C ARG A 160 0.52 -6.98 -2.50
N SER A 161 0.50 -6.58 -1.22
CA SER A 161 -0.71 -6.05 -0.59
C SER A 161 -1.24 -4.79 -1.28
N GLY A 162 -0.35 -3.99 -1.88
CA GLY A 162 -0.74 -2.82 -2.67
C GLY A 162 -1.65 -3.16 -3.85
N CYS A 163 -1.38 -4.27 -4.55
CA CYS A 163 -2.23 -4.73 -5.64
C CYS A 163 -3.61 -5.18 -5.12
N ASN A 164 -3.66 -5.82 -3.96
CA ASN A 164 -4.91 -6.24 -3.34
C ASN A 164 -5.76 -5.03 -2.91
N ILE A 165 -5.13 -4.02 -2.30
CA ILE A 165 -5.80 -2.78 -1.87
C ILE A 165 -6.34 -2.01 -3.07
N THR A 166 -5.56 -1.84 -4.14
CA THR A 166 -6.03 -1.13 -5.34
C THR A 166 -7.21 -1.84 -6.00
N ALA A 167 -7.24 -3.17 -5.98
CA ALA A 167 -8.35 -3.94 -6.53
C ALA A 167 -9.65 -3.76 -5.73
N LEU A 168 -9.56 -3.76 -4.39
CA LEU A 168 -10.74 -3.53 -3.52
C LEU A 168 -11.30 -2.12 -3.65
N LEU A 169 -10.42 -1.13 -3.80
CA LEU A 169 -10.79 0.28 -3.88
C LEU A 169 -11.06 0.77 -5.31
N ASP A 170 -10.97 -0.12 -6.29
CA ASP A 170 -11.07 0.19 -7.71
C ASP A 170 -10.12 1.32 -8.18
N CYS A 171 -9.01 1.53 -7.48
CA CYS A 171 -7.94 2.43 -7.91
C CYS A 171 -7.02 1.74 -8.90
N GLN A 172 -6.50 2.49 -9.87
CA GLN A 172 -5.59 1.91 -10.85
C GLN A 172 -4.14 1.87 -10.36
N PHE A 173 -3.72 2.87 -9.59
CA PHE A 173 -2.31 3.04 -9.23
C PHE A 173 -2.07 2.96 -7.73
N MET A 174 -1.03 2.23 -7.37
CA MET A 174 -0.38 2.30 -6.07
C MET A 174 1.02 2.85 -6.27
N MET A 175 1.45 3.76 -5.40
CA MET A 175 2.81 4.24 -5.36
C MET A 175 3.44 4.03 -3.98
N ALA A 176 4.75 4.02 -3.95
CA ALA A 176 5.55 4.09 -2.74
C ALA A 176 6.86 4.82 -3.01
N THR A 177 7.50 5.27 -1.95
CA THR A 177 8.88 5.70 -1.94
C THR A 177 9.69 4.74 -1.08
N ALA A 178 10.83 4.32 -1.56
CA ALA A 178 11.65 3.33 -0.89
C ALA A 178 13.14 3.57 -1.14
N ALA A 179 13.96 3.25 -0.15
CA ALA A 179 15.41 3.27 -0.30
C ALA A 179 15.87 2.25 -1.35
N THR A 180 16.92 2.59 -2.10
CA THR A 180 17.38 1.78 -3.24
C THR A 180 17.70 0.33 -2.88
N HIS A 181 18.17 0.07 -1.67
CA HIS A 181 18.57 -1.27 -1.22
C HIS A 181 17.38 -2.25 -1.04
N VAL A 182 16.14 -1.73 -0.90
CA VAL A 182 14.93 -2.58 -0.76
C VAL A 182 14.09 -2.66 -2.03
N LEU A 183 14.43 -1.93 -3.09
CA LEU A 183 13.62 -1.86 -4.32
C LEU A 183 13.42 -3.22 -5.00
N ASN A 184 14.41 -4.10 -4.93
CA ASN A 184 14.31 -5.42 -5.57
C ASN A 184 13.17 -6.25 -5.00
N GLN A 185 12.91 -6.18 -3.69
CA GLN A 185 11.78 -6.87 -3.06
C GLN A 185 10.43 -6.30 -3.53
N TRP A 186 10.33 -4.98 -3.63
CA TRP A 186 9.11 -4.31 -4.12
C TRP A 186 8.81 -4.63 -5.59
N ARG A 187 9.87 -4.78 -6.41
CA ARG A 187 9.75 -5.16 -7.83
C ARG A 187 9.20 -6.56 -8.03
N THR A 188 9.40 -7.49 -7.07
CA THR A 188 8.89 -8.86 -7.19
C THR A 188 7.36 -8.91 -7.38
N ALA A 189 6.64 -7.93 -6.84
CA ALA A 189 5.18 -7.79 -6.97
C ALA A 189 4.74 -6.91 -8.16
N GLY A 190 5.64 -6.62 -9.09
CA GLY A 190 5.34 -5.85 -10.30
C GLY A 190 5.54 -4.34 -10.16
N GLY A 191 6.22 -3.90 -9.11
CA GLY A 191 6.58 -2.51 -8.94
C GLY A 191 7.60 -2.05 -9.98
N VAL A 192 7.35 -0.89 -10.60
CA VAL A 192 8.24 -0.28 -11.60
C VAL A 192 8.81 1.02 -11.05
N VAL A 193 10.14 1.09 -10.98
CA VAL A 193 10.85 2.25 -10.46
C VAL A 193 10.76 3.39 -11.47
N ALA A 194 10.32 4.56 -11.00
CA ALA A 194 10.22 5.75 -11.81
C ALA A 194 11.61 6.22 -12.28
N ALA A 195 11.70 6.69 -13.54
CA ALA A 195 12.90 7.27 -14.12
C ALA A 195 13.12 8.72 -13.62
N ILE A 196 13.13 8.88 -12.28
CA ILE A 196 13.36 10.14 -11.59
C ILE A 196 14.65 10.03 -10.78
N PRO A 197 15.48 11.08 -10.67
CA PRO A 197 16.63 11.08 -9.79
C PRO A 197 16.26 10.69 -8.36
N ALA A 198 17.12 9.94 -7.67
CA ALA A 198 16.90 9.62 -6.27
C ALA A 198 16.97 10.89 -5.41
N ALA A 199 16.19 10.92 -4.33
CA ALA A 199 16.31 11.95 -3.29
C ALA A 199 17.04 11.39 -2.06
N PRO A 200 17.88 12.19 -1.40
CA PRO A 200 18.47 11.83 -0.12
C PRO A 200 17.39 12.01 0.98
N TYR A 201 16.67 10.93 1.30
CA TYR A 201 15.59 10.98 2.27
C TYR A 201 15.54 9.67 3.09
N PRO A 202 15.36 9.71 4.43
CA PRO A 202 15.17 10.93 5.24
C PRO A 202 16.46 11.74 5.48
N ASP A 203 17.62 11.20 5.08
CA ASP A 203 18.94 11.84 5.15
C ASP A 203 19.88 11.23 4.09
N ASP A 204 21.13 11.73 4.01
CA ASP A 204 22.10 11.36 2.97
C ASP A 204 22.51 9.88 2.97
N ARG A 205 22.24 9.12 4.03
CA ARG A 205 22.49 7.68 4.09
C ARG A 205 21.57 6.88 3.16
N TYR A 206 20.45 7.47 2.78
CA TYR A 206 19.41 6.80 1.98
C TYR A 206 19.24 7.50 0.64
N GLN A 207 19.27 6.71 -0.42
CA GLN A 207 18.89 7.13 -1.76
C GLN A 207 17.50 6.61 -2.05
N THR A 208 16.50 7.47 -1.89
CA THR A 208 15.09 7.10 -2.03
C THR A 208 14.63 7.24 -3.47
N LYS A 209 13.90 6.25 -3.96
CA LYS A 209 13.29 6.19 -5.29
C LYS A 209 11.78 6.04 -5.17
N MET A 210 11.07 6.57 -6.16
CA MET A 210 9.65 6.35 -6.35
C MET A 210 9.43 5.06 -7.14
N ILE A 211 8.44 4.28 -6.73
CA ILE A 211 8.04 3.02 -7.38
C ILE A 211 6.52 3.00 -7.53
N TRP A 212 6.03 2.43 -8.65
CA TRP A 212 4.64 2.38 -9.03
C TRP A 212 4.18 0.97 -9.34
N TRP A 213 2.96 0.64 -8.95
CA TRP A 213 2.21 -0.53 -9.40
C TRP A 213 0.99 -0.06 -10.18
N ASN A 214 0.80 -0.61 -11.37
CA ASN A 214 -0.40 -0.42 -12.16
C ASN A 214 -1.22 -1.71 -12.10
N ARG A 215 -2.41 -1.65 -11.55
CA ARG A 215 -3.30 -2.81 -11.37
C ARG A 215 -3.57 -3.58 -12.67
N ARG A 216 -3.52 -2.92 -13.81
CA ARG A 216 -3.84 -3.52 -15.11
C ARG A 216 -2.68 -4.28 -15.75
N ASP A 217 -1.45 -3.93 -15.41
CA ASP A 217 -0.27 -4.50 -16.09
C ASP A 217 0.83 -5.02 -15.15
N PHE A 218 0.64 -4.95 -13.82
CA PHE A 218 1.64 -5.41 -12.87
C PHE A 218 2.15 -6.82 -13.17
N VAL A 219 1.32 -7.69 -13.75
CA VAL A 219 1.67 -9.07 -14.10
C VAL A 219 2.79 -9.16 -15.11
N ASN A 220 3.00 -8.13 -15.94
CA ASN A 220 4.07 -8.06 -16.93
C ASN A 220 5.43 -7.76 -16.29
N HIS A 221 5.42 -7.32 -15.03
CA HIS A 221 6.60 -6.89 -14.28
C HIS A 221 6.85 -7.73 -13.02
N ALA A 222 5.84 -8.47 -12.55
CA ALA A 222 5.92 -9.28 -11.35
C ALA A 222 6.59 -10.64 -11.61
N GLU A 223 7.25 -11.16 -10.58
CA GLU A 223 7.67 -12.57 -10.59
C GLU A 223 6.44 -13.49 -10.70
N PRO A 224 6.51 -14.59 -11.49
CA PRO A 224 5.35 -15.45 -11.74
C PRO A 224 4.65 -15.95 -10.48
N ARG A 225 5.42 -16.30 -9.43
CA ARG A 225 4.88 -16.76 -8.15
C ARG A 225 4.09 -15.65 -7.44
N GLN A 226 4.63 -14.42 -7.42
CA GLN A 226 3.96 -13.26 -6.82
C GLN A 226 2.71 -12.88 -7.63
N ALA A 227 2.80 -12.86 -8.96
CA ALA A 227 1.64 -12.59 -9.82
C ALA A 227 0.51 -13.60 -9.59
N GLY A 228 0.84 -14.89 -9.44
CA GLY A 228 -0.14 -15.94 -9.11
C GLY A 228 -0.80 -15.70 -7.76
N LYS A 229 -0.04 -15.38 -6.72
CA LYS A 229 -0.57 -15.07 -5.38
C LYS A 229 -1.47 -13.84 -5.40
N ILE A 230 -1.04 -12.74 -6.01
CA ILE A 230 -1.83 -11.51 -6.12
C ILE A 230 -3.19 -11.81 -6.77
N ARG A 231 -3.22 -12.57 -7.88
CA ARG A 231 -4.48 -12.92 -8.55
C ARG A 231 -5.42 -13.71 -7.64
N MET A 232 -4.91 -14.75 -6.96
CA MET A 232 -5.72 -15.57 -6.06
C MET A 232 -6.24 -14.76 -4.86
N GLU A 233 -5.37 -13.97 -4.23
CA GLU A 233 -5.73 -13.14 -3.09
C GLU A 233 -6.77 -12.08 -3.49
N THR A 234 -6.52 -11.37 -4.61
CA THR A 234 -7.44 -10.35 -5.12
C THR A 234 -8.81 -10.95 -5.44
N GLN A 235 -8.84 -12.08 -6.15
CA GLN A 235 -10.12 -12.74 -6.49
C GLN A 235 -10.89 -13.12 -5.23
N ARG A 236 -10.24 -13.73 -4.26
CA ARG A 236 -10.85 -14.09 -2.98
C ARG A 236 -11.39 -12.86 -2.24
N LEU A 237 -10.57 -11.83 -2.08
CA LEU A 237 -10.93 -10.61 -1.35
C LEU A 237 -12.12 -9.88 -1.98
N THR A 238 -12.13 -9.75 -3.31
CA THR A 238 -13.23 -9.12 -4.02
C THR A 238 -14.52 -9.95 -3.95
N GLN A 239 -14.44 -11.28 -4.09
CA GLN A 239 -15.58 -12.15 -3.92
C GLN A 239 -16.14 -12.08 -2.50
N ASP A 240 -15.30 -12.19 -1.47
CA ASP A 240 -15.72 -12.12 -0.06
C ASP A 240 -16.37 -10.77 0.25
N PHE A 241 -15.84 -9.68 -0.29
CA PHE A 241 -16.37 -8.33 -0.09
C PHE A 241 -17.75 -8.13 -0.75
N TYR A 242 -17.89 -8.47 -2.03
CA TYR A 242 -19.14 -8.26 -2.76
C TYR A 242 -20.26 -9.22 -2.31
N SER A 243 -19.94 -10.49 -2.05
CA SER A 243 -20.94 -11.47 -1.58
C SER A 243 -21.58 -11.06 -0.24
N ARG A 244 -20.81 -10.42 0.66
CA ARG A 244 -21.33 -9.92 1.94
C ARG A 244 -22.28 -8.74 1.75
N ARG A 245 -21.93 -7.79 0.88
CA ARG A 245 -22.79 -6.63 0.60
C ARG A 245 -24.14 -7.02 0.00
N ASP A 246 -24.16 -8.02 -0.89
CA ASP A 246 -25.40 -8.53 -1.47
C ASP A 246 -26.29 -9.18 -0.40
N THR A 247 -25.71 -9.88 0.55
CA THR A 247 -26.44 -10.50 1.68
C THR A 247 -27.04 -9.44 2.60
N ASP A 248 -26.29 -8.39 2.94
CA ASP A 248 -26.77 -7.30 3.80
C ASP A 248 -27.84 -6.45 3.12
N PHE A 249 -27.72 -6.22 1.81
CA PHE A 249 -28.76 -5.53 1.04
C PHE A 249 -30.06 -6.32 1.00
N ALA A 250 -29.98 -7.63 0.78
CA ALA A 250 -31.15 -8.52 0.80
C ALA A 250 -31.84 -8.55 2.18
N ALA A 251 -31.04 -8.58 3.28
CA ALA A 251 -31.57 -8.57 4.64
C ALA A 251 -32.29 -7.26 5.00
N ARG A 252 -31.82 -6.12 4.52
CA ARG A 252 -32.43 -4.78 4.75
C ARG A 252 -33.67 -4.53 3.90
N SER A 253 -33.85 -5.27 2.81
CA SER A 253 -35.02 -5.12 1.90
C SER A 253 -36.24 -5.96 2.35
N VAL A 254 -36.10 -6.80 3.36
CA VAL A 254 -37.14 -7.73 3.88
C VAL A 254 -37.65 -7.28 5.27
N GLY A 255 -37.11 -6.22 5.85
CA GLY A 255 -37.53 -5.64 7.14
C GLY A 255 -38.20 -4.29 6.96
#